data_cfc51dd9ffd932d6d8f27fb911b81a38
#
_entry.id   cfc51dd9ffd932d6d8f27fb911b81a38
#
_cell.length_a   1.000
_cell.length_b   1.000
_cell.length_c   1.000
_cell.angle_alpha   90.00
_cell.angle_beta   90.00
_cell.angle_gamma   90.00
#
_symmetry.space_group_name_H-M   'P 1'
#
loop_
_entity.id
_entity.type
_entity.pdbx_description
1 polymer ?
#
loop_
_entity_poly.entity_id
_entity_poly.type
_entity_poly.pdbx_seq_one_letter_code
_entity_poly.pdbx_strand_id
1 'polypeptide(L)'
;IESFGGIDIALLGIGRVGNIAFNEPGSSLSSRTRQKTLTLDTKIANSRFFDGDINKVPSTALTVGVGTVTSAKSVLLIVNGYNKARALQQGVEGAVSQMWTITALQLHQKAIIVADESATMELKVGTYRYFKDIEGKNLDPASLLK
;
A
#
# COMPACT_ATOMS: atom_id res chain seq x y z
N ILE A 1 20.39 0.82 -1.45
CA ILE A 1 19.60 1.20 -0.25
C ILE A 1 20.45 0.96 1.00
N GLU A 2 20.93 -0.25 1.22
CA GLU A 2 21.68 -0.60 2.44
C GLU A 2 22.96 0.21 2.60
N SER A 3 23.70 0.46 1.51
CA SER A 3 24.92 1.30 1.50
C SER A 3 24.68 2.74 1.93
N PHE A 4 23.43 3.21 1.88
CA PHE A 4 23.01 4.54 2.33
C PHE A 4 22.32 4.53 3.72
N GLY A 5 22.41 3.43 4.46
CA GLY A 5 21.81 3.32 5.79
C GLY A 5 20.36 2.83 5.82
N GLY A 6 19.84 2.32 4.69
CA GLY A 6 18.48 1.81 4.58
C GLY A 6 17.45 2.86 4.23
N ILE A 7 16.18 2.57 4.52
CA ILE A 7 15.04 3.47 4.26
C ILE A 7 14.54 4.02 5.59
N ASP A 8 14.53 5.34 5.73
CA ASP A 8 13.96 5.99 6.92
C ASP A 8 12.42 6.01 6.84
N ILE A 9 11.87 6.44 5.71
CA ILE A 9 10.42 6.50 5.48
C ILE A 9 10.12 5.90 4.11
N ALA A 10 9.25 4.91 4.06
CA ALA A 10 8.65 4.42 2.81
C ALA A 10 7.28 5.07 2.63
N LEU A 11 7.14 5.92 1.62
CA LEU A 11 5.87 6.51 1.22
C LEU A 11 5.21 5.65 0.14
N LEU A 12 4.01 5.16 0.42
CA LEU A 12 3.33 4.17 -0.40
C LEU A 12 1.93 4.62 -0.83
N GLY A 13 1.50 4.13 -1.99
CA GLY A 13 0.11 3.93 -2.35
C GLY A 13 -0.18 2.45 -2.51
N ILE A 14 -1.44 2.08 -2.75
CA ILE A 14 -1.83 0.70 -3.03
C ILE A 14 -2.53 0.56 -4.38
N GLY A 15 -2.33 -0.58 -5.02
CA GLY A 15 -3.13 -1.01 -6.16
C GLY A 15 -4.52 -1.48 -5.74
N ARG A 16 -5.42 -1.65 -6.71
CA ARG A 16 -6.79 -2.13 -6.48
C ARG A 16 -6.84 -3.54 -5.89
N VAL A 17 -5.83 -4.35 -6.17
CA VAL A 17 -5.65 -5.70 -5.61
C VAL A 17 -4.83 -5.71 -4.33
N GLY A 18 -4.66 -4.55 -3.68
CA GLY A 18 -3.94 -4.42 -2.42
C GLY A 18 -2.44 -4.63 -2.52
N ASN A 19 -1.86 -4.44 -3.71
CA ASN A 19 -0.43 -4.59 -3.91
C ASN A 19 0.34 -3.33 -3.53
N ILE A 20 1.45 -3.52 -2.84
CA ILE A 20 2.47 -2.51 -2.58
C ILE A 20 3.47 -2.55 -3.74
N ALA A 21 3.73 -1.40 -4.38
CA ALA A 21 4.54 -1.31 -5.60
C ALA A 21 4.03 -2.33 -6.64
N PHE A 22 4.89 -2.99 -7.39
CA PHE A 22 4.51 -4.05 -8.32
C PHE A 22 4.61 -5.47 -7.71
N ASN A 23 4.41 -5.57 -6.39
CA ASN A 23 4.32 -6.86 -5.72
C ASN A 23 2.90 -7.42 -5.85
N GLU A 24 2.61 -7.96 -7.01
CA GLU A 24 1.33 -8.58 -7.35
C GLU A 24 0.96 -9.71 -6.38
N PRO A 25 -0.32 -10.10 -6.31
CA PRO A 25 -0.76 -11.22 -5.46
C PRO A 25 0.11 -12.46 -5.65
N GLY A 26 0.47 -13.12 -4.54
CA GLY A 26 1.39 -14.25 -4.52
C GLY A 26 2.87 -13.87 -4.37
N SER A 27 3.21 -12.58 -4.32
CA SER A 27 4.57 -12.14 -4.02
C SER A 27 4.93 -12.44 -2.57
N SER A 28 6.13 -12.99 -2.34
CA SER A 28 6.60 -13.24 -0.98
C SER A 28 6.62 -11.96 -0.14
N LEU A 29 6.14 -12.05 1.09
CA LEU A 29 6.17 -10.93 2.05
C LEU A 29 7.60 -10.57 2.50
N SER A 30 8.57 -11.46 2.28
CA SER A 30 10.00 -11.22 2.51
C SER A 30 10.77 -10.86 1.23
N SER A 31 10.08 -10.64 0.11
CA SER A 31 10.72 -10.35 -1.18
C SER A 31 11.58 -9.11 -1.14
N ARG A 32 12.69 -9.17 -1.90
CA ARG A 32 13.62 -8.05 -2.08
C ARG A 32 13.39 -7.39 -3.44
N THR A 33 14.13 -6.32 -3.72
CA THR A 33 14.10 -5.64 -5.03
C THR A 33 14.47 -6.61 -6.15
N ARG A 34 13.62 -6.68 -7.17
CA ARG A 34 13.75 -7.60 -8.31
C ARG A 34 12.89 -7.19 -9.49
N GLN A 35 13.10 -7.83 -10.61
CA GLN A 35 12.22 -7.74 -11.77
C GLN A 35 10.95 -8.57 -11.54
N LYS A 36 9.80 -7.99 -11.91
CA LYS A 36 8.49 -8.66 -11.86
C LYS A 36 7.78 -8.53 -13.19
N THR A 37 7.07 -9.59 -13.59
CA THR A 37 6.12 -9.54 -14.70
C THR A 37 4.85 -8.85 -14.23
N LEU A 38 4.35 -7.91 -15.03
CA LEU A 38 3.12 -7.17 -14.73
C LEU A 38 1.90 -7.96 -15.21
N THR A 39 0.85 -7.96 -14.39
CA THR A 39 -0.45 -8.52 -14.80
C THR A 39 -1.11 -7.65 -15.85
N LEU A 40 -2.11 -8.20 -16.55
CA LEU A 40 -2.89 -7.46 -17.53
C LEU A 40 -3.57 -6.25 -16.88
N ASP A 41 -4.16 -6.41 -15.70
CA ASP A 41 -4.82 -5.34 -14.97
C ASP A 41 -3.85 -4.20 -14.61
N THR A 42 -2.63 -4.54 -14.19
CA THR A 42 -1.58 -3.55 -13.93
C THR A 42 -1.18 -2.82 -15.21
N LYS A 43 -1.06 -3.52 -16.34
CA LYS A 43 -0.78 -2.89 -17.64
C LYS A 43 -1.90 -1.95 -18.06
N ILE A 44 -3.17 -2.36 -17.92
CA ILE A 44 -4.33 -1.51 -18.19
C ILE A 44 -4.30 -0.25 -17.32
N ALA A 45 -4.08 -0.39 -16.02
CA ALA A 45 -4.04 0.73 -15.09
C ALA A 45 -2.92 1.73 -15.40
N ASN A 46 -1.80 1.25 -15.96
CA ASN A 46 -0.64 2.08 -16.31
C ASN A 46 -0.66 2.58 -17.75
N SER A 47 -1.57 2.12 -18.61
CA SER A 47 -1.67 2.56 -20.02
C SER A 47 -1.87 4.08 -20.14
N ARG A 48 -2.47 4.71 -19.14
CA ARG A 48 -2.63 6.17 -19.04
C ARG A 48 -1.31 6.95 -19.17
N PHE A 49 -0.18 6.34 -18.83
CA PHE A 49 1.15 6.93 -18.98
C PHE A 49 1.77 6.67 -20.38
N PHE A 50 1.06 5.93 -21.21
CA PHE A 50 1.47 5.50 -22.55
C PHE A 50 0.37 5.82 -23.59
N ASP A 51 -0.23 7.01 -23.50
CA ASP A 51 -1.30 7.48 -24.37
C ASP A 51 -2.54 6.56 -24.45
N GLY A 52 -2.79 5.77 -23.42
CA GLY A 52 -3.87 4.78 -23.36
C GLY A 52 -3.54 3.47 -24.10
N ASP A 53 -2.36 3.34 -24.71
CA ASP A 53 -1.98 2.16 -25.46
C ASP A 53 -1.32 1.10 -24.56
N ILE A 54 -2.07 0.04 -24.27
CA ILE A 54 -1.61 -1.08 -23.44
C ILE A 54 -0.39 -1.81 -24.05
N ASN A 55 -0.24 -1.79 -25.40
CA ASN A 55 0.86 -2.48 -26.05
C ASN A 55 2.20 -1.75 -25.85
N LYS A 56 2.16 -0.47 -25.53
CA LYS A 56 3.34 0.32 -25.17
C LYS A 56 3.78 0.12 -23.73
N VAL A 57 2.92 -0.43 -22.87
CA VAL A 57 3.26 -0.68 -21.47
C VAL A 57 4.23 -1.87 -21.40
N PRO A 58 5.40 -1.70 -20.75
CA PRO A 58 6.34 -2.80 -20.56
C PRO A 58 5.67 -4.01 -19.89
N SER A 59 6.08 -5.21 -20.26
CA SER A 59 5.58 -6.45 -19.65
C SER A 59 6.21 -6.74 -18.30
N THR A 60 7.34 -6.10 -17.98
CA THR A 60 8.09 -6.28 -16.74
C THR A 60 8.50 -4.93 -16.16
N ALA A 61 8.70 -4.90 -14.84
CA ALA A 61 9.21 -3.73 -14.13
C ALA A 61 10.18 -4.16 -13.02
N LEU A 62 11.13 -3.29 -12.68
CA LEU A 62 11.89 -3.40 -11.44
C LEU A 62 11.03 -2.85 -10.31
N THR A 63 10.96 -3.57 -9.20
CA THR A 63 10.18 -3.14 -8.05
C THR A 63 10.88 -3.45 -6.74
N VAL A 64 10.73 -2.55 -5.78
CA VAL A 64 11.12 -2.84 -4.39
C VAL A 64 10.25 -3.98 -3.87
N GLY A 65 10.88 -4.95 -3.20
CA GLY A 65 10.15 -6.08 -2.61
C GLY A 65 9.36 -5.67 -1.37
N VAL A 66 8.40 -6.49 -0.98
CA VAL A 66 7.63 -6.28 0.26
C VAL A 66 8.55 -6.23 1.47
N GLY A 67 9.49 -7.19 1.58
CA GLY A 67 10.49 -7.20 2.65
C GLY A 67 11.40 -5.97 2.62
N THR A 68 11.71 -5.43 1.45
CA THR A 68 12.47 -4.18 1.32
C THR A 68 11.70 -3.00 1.90
N VAL A 69 10.41 -2.90 1.58
CA VAL A 69 9.52 -1.85 2.13
C VAL A 69 9.36 -1.99 3.63
N THR A 70 9.08 -3.21 4.11
CA THR A 70 8.87 -3.44 5.55
C THR A 70 10.15 -3.34 6.39
N SER A 71 11.32 -3.31 5.76
CA SER A 71 12.58 -2.98 6.45
C SER A 71 12.78 -1.48 6.71
N ALA A 72 11.92 -0.61 6.17
CA ALA A 72 11.95 0.82 6.47
C ALA A 72 11.71 1.09 7.96
N LYS A 73 12.28 2.17 8.49
CA LYS A 73 12.05 2.57 9.89
C LYS A 73 10.61 2.98 10.13
N SER A 74 9.97 3.61 9.12
CA SER A 74 8.56 4.00 9.16
C SER A 74 7.93 3.80 7.78
N VAL A 75 6.66 3.49 7.75
CA VAL A 75 5.88 3.38 6.52
C VAL A 75 4.67 4.31 6.61
N LEU A 76 4.48 5.12 5.57
CA LEU A 76 3.31 5.95 5.39
C LEU A 76 2.57 5.51 4.12
N LEU A 77 1.36 4.98 4.30
CA LEU A 77 0.51 4.57 3.20
C LEU A 77 -0.63 5.57 3.02
N ILE A 78 -0.78 6.11 1.82
CA ILE A 78 -1.88 7.01 1.46
C ILE A 78 -2.86 6.24 0.56
N VAL A 79 -4.13 6.24 0.96
CA VAL A 79 -5.21 5.52 0.27
C VAL A 79 -6.37 6.47 0.01
N ASN A 80 -6.73 6.67 -1.25
CA ASN A 80 -7.83 7.54 -1.60
C ASN A 80 -8.74 6.93 -2.67
N GLY A 81 -10.03 7.20 -2.51
CA GLY A 81 -11.07 6.81 -3.44
C GLY A 81 -11.66 5.41 -3.18
N TYR A 82 -12.93 5.27 -3.51
CA TYR A 82 -13.72 4.06 -3.31
C TYR A 82 -13.12 2.82 -3.99
N ASN A 83 -12.44 2.98 -5.12
CA ASN A 83 -11.80 1.88 -5.84
C ASN A 83 -10.65 1.20 -5.07
N LYS A 84 -10.27 1.75 -3.91
CA LYS A 84 -9.29 1.19 -2.98
C LYS A 84 -9.94 0.59 -1.73
N ALA A 85 -11.25 0.75 -1.55
CA ALA A 85 -11.95 0.36 -0.32
C ALA A 85 -11.76 -1.13 0.02
N ARG A 86 -11.88 -1.99 -0.99
CA ARG A 86 -11.66 -3.44 -0.80
C ARG A 86 -10.22 -3.76 -0.39
N ALA A 87 -9.26 -3.12 -1.05
CA ALA A 87 -7.84 -3.32 -0.74
C ALA A 87 -7.50 -2.85 0.69
N LEU A 88 -8.03 -1.69 1.09
CA LEU A 88 -7.87 -1.18 2.45
C LEU A 88 -8.51 -2.11 3.48
N GLN A 89 -9.73 -2.57 3.22
CA GLN A 89 -10.43 -3.51 4.11
C GLN A 89 -9.61 -4.78 4.33
N GLN A 90 -9.06 -5.37 3.27
CA GLN A 90 -8.17 -6.53 3.37
C GLN A 90 -6.90 -6.21 4.15
N GLY A 91 -6.32 -5.03 3.92
CA GLY A 91 -5.10 -4.59 4.61
C GLY A 91 -5.27 -4.39 6.11
N VAL A 92 -6.43 -3.91 6.55
CA VAL A 92 -6.71 -3.57 7.96
C VAL A 92 -7.37 -4.73 8.71
N GLU A 93 -8.35 -5.37 8.11
CA GLU A 93 -9.20 -6.39 8.76
C GLU A 93 -8.86 -7.82 8.33
N GLY A 94 -8.19 -7.99 7.19
CA GLY A 94 -7.83 -9.31 6.67
C GLY A 94 -6.68 -9.96 7.41
N ALA A 95 -6.50 -11.26 7.20
CA ALA A 95 -5.32 -11.98 7.68
C ALA A 95 -4.07 -11.56 6.89
N VAL A 96 -2.88 -11.69 7.50
CA VAL A 96 -1.61 -11.49 6.80
C VAL A 96 -1.48 -12.53 5.70
N SER A 97 -1.40 -12.08 4.46
CA SER A 97 -1.40 -12.95 3.28
C SER A 97 -0.65 -12.31 2.12
N GLN A 98 0.15 -13.12 1.43
CA GLN A 98 0.81 -12.70 0.20
C GLN A 98 -0.18 -12.44 -0.96
N MET A 99 -1.43 -12.84 -0.84
CA MET A 99 -2.47 -12.50 -1.82
C MET A 99 -2.88 -11.03 -1.76
N TRP A 100 -2.65 -10.38 -0.61
CA TRP A 100 -2.85 -8.96 -0.37
C TRP A 100 -1.60 -8.42 0.29
N THR A 101 -0.60 -8.01 -0.49
CA THR A 101 0.73 -7.69 0.06
C THR A 101 0.72 -6.50 1.01
N ILE A 102 -0.29 -5.62 0.93
CA ILE A 102 -0.56 -4.58 1.93
C ILE A 102 -0.65 -5.16 3.36
N THR A 103 -1.13 -6.40 3.51
CA THR A 103 -1.30 -7.01 4.83
C THR A 103 0.01 -7.20 5.58
N ALA A 104 1.16 -7.18 4.89
CA ALA A 104 2.47 -7.19 5.53
C ALA A 104 2.67 -5.99 6.48
N LEU A 105 1.99 -4.87 6.24
CA LEU A 105 2.08 -3.69 7.10
C LEU A 105 1.50 -3.93 8.50
N GLN A 106 0.64 -4.94 8.69
CA GLN A 106 0.16 -5.34 10.01
C GLN A 106 1.29 -5.81 10.93
N LEU A 107 2.40 -6.27 10.37
CA LEU A 107 3.59 -6.71 11.11
C LEU A 107 4.61 -5.60 11.33
N HIS A 108 4.41 -4.43 10.72
CA HIS A 108 5.34 -3.32 10.82
C HIS A 108 5.09 -2.49 12.08
N GLN A 109 6.16 -2.17 12.82
CA GLN A 109 6.04 -1.46 14.12
C GLN A 109 5.57 -0.01 13.98
N LYS A 110 5.85 0.64 12.85
CA LYS A 110 5.57 2.06 12.59
C LYS A 110 4.95 2.26 11.22
N ALA A 111 3.86 1.56 10.94
CA ALA A 111 3.06 1.78 9.75
C ALA A 111 1.88 2.70 10.07
N ILE A 112 1.75 3.77 9.28
CA ILE A 112 0.66 4.72 9.35
C ILE A 112 -0.12 4.64 8.05
N ILE A 113 -1.43 4.48 8.14
CA ILE A 113 -2.33 4.49 6.99
C ILE A 113 -3.21 5.75 7.07
N VAL A 114 -3.14 6.58 6.05
CA VAL A 114 -3.99 7.75 5.87
C VAL A 114 -4.96 7.46 4.75
N ALA A 115 -6.24 7.46 5.05
CA ALA A 115 -7.30 7.16 4.09
C ALA A 115 -8.37 8.24 4.07
N ASP A 116 -8.91 8.54 2.89
CA ASP A 116 -10.13 9.34 2.79
C ASP A 116 -11.36 8.48 3.14
N GLU A 117 -12.50 9.13 3.35
CA GLU A 117 -13.73 8.46 3.75
C GLU A 117 -14.19 7.43 2.68
N SER A 118 -14.04 7.76 1.39
CA SER A 118 -14.40 6.86 0.29
C SER A 118 -13.60 5.56 0.31
N ALA A 119 -12.33 5.62 0.66
CA ALA A 119 -11.48 4.44 0.77
C ALA A 119 -11.83 3.56 1.98
N THR A 120 -12.56 4.08 2.97
CA THR A 120 -12.94 3.33 4.18
C THR A 120 -14.29 2.60 4.05
N MET A 121 -15.00 2.74 2.94
CA MET A 121 -16.39 2.31 2.82
C MET A 121 -16.62 0.79 2.92
N GLU A 122 -15.60 -0.03 2.74
CA GLU A 122 -15.71 -1.48 2.95
C GLU A 122 -15.20 -1.96 4.32
N LEU A 123 -14.70 -1.05 5.16
CA LEU A 123 -14.41 -1.37 6.56
C LEU A 123 -15.72 -1.65 7.32
N LYS A 124 -15.68 -2.57 8.27
CA LYS A 124 -16.78 -2.73 9.23
C LYS A 124 -17.00 -1.42 9.97
N VAL A 125 -18.26 -1.07 10.21
CA VAL A 125 -18.63 0.15 10.94
C VAL A 125 -17.92 0.25 12.29
N GLY A 126 -17.79 -0.89 13.01
CA GLY A 126 -17.08 -0.93 14.28
C GLY A 126 -15.60 -0.59 14.14
N THR A 127 -14.93 -1.09 13.10
CA THR A 127 -13.53 -0.77 12.82
C THR A 127 -13.35 0.72 12.52
N TYR A 128 -14.18 1.27 11.63
CA TYR A 128 -14.16 2.68 11.28
C TYR A 128 -14.35 3.58 12.51
N ARG A 129 -15.37 3.30 13.33
CA ARG A 129 -15.65 4.07 14.56
C ARG A 129 -14.53 3.98 15.57
N TYR A 130 -13.95 2.80 15.75
CA TYR A 130 -12.82 2.59 16.66
C TYR A 130 -11.63 3.50 16.29
N PHE A 131 -11.21 3.47 15.02
CA PHE A 131 -10.10 4.31 14.59
C PHE A 131 -10.42 5.81 14.60
N LYS A 132 -11.65 6.21 14.30
CA LYS A 132 -12.09 7.60 14.47
C LYS A 132 -11.97 8.09 15.90
N ASP A 133 -12.29 7.24 16.85
CA ASP A 133 -12.22 7.56 18.29
C ASP A 133 -10.78 7.70 18.77
N ILE A 134 -9.94 6.69 18.51
CA ILE A 134 -8.57 6.67 19.02
C ILE A 134 -7.63 7.63 18.27
N GLU A 135 -7.85 7.85 16.97
CA GLU A 135 -6.98 8.69 16.14
C GLU A 135 -7.52 10.11 15.92
N GLY A 136 -8.69 10.45 16.48
CA GLY A 136 -9.30 11.75 16.31
C GLY A 136 -8.39 12.92 16.71
N LYS A 137 -7.55 12.74 17.71
CA LYS A 137 -6.57 13.73 18.16
C LYS A 137 -5.46 13.97 17.13
N ASN A 138 -5.09 12.95 16.36
CA ASN A 138 -4.04 13.03 15.34
C ASN A 138 -4.52 13.73 14.06
N LEU A 139 -5.83 13.95 13.92
CA LEU A 139 -6.41 14.66 12.78
C LEU A 139 -6.49 16.17 13.00
N ASP A 140 -6.18 16.66 14.21
CA ASP A 140 -6.08 18.10 14.51
C ASP A 140 -4.70 18.62 14.08
N PRO A 141 -4.62 19.53 13.07
CA PRO A 141 -3.34 20.10 12.63
C PRO A 141 -2.55 20.76 13.76
N ALA A 142 -3.22 21.31 14.77
CA ALA A 142 -2.58 21.92 15.93
C ALA A 142 -1.83 20.90 16.81
N SER A 143 -2.24 19.63 16.79
CA SER A 143 -1.56 18.54 17.52
C SER A 143 -0.26 18.11 16.87
N LEU A 144 -0.10 18.33 15.55
CA LEU A 144 1.08 17.97 14.78
C LEU A 144 2.23 18.97 14.92
N LEU A 145 1.96 20.14 15.50
CA LEU A 145 2.94 21.22 15.70
C LEU A 145 3.48 21.27 17.13
N LYS A 146 3.12 20.32 17.95
CA LYS A 146 3.64 20.11 19.31
C LYS A 146 4.62 18.94 19.33
#